data_7f7590187a72e890e31182056f89f746
#
_entry.id   7f7590187a72e890e31182056f89f746
#
_cell.length_a   1.000
_cell.length_b   1.000
_cell.length_c   1.000
_cell.angle_alpha   90.00
_cell.angle_beta   90.00
_cell.angle_gamma   90.00
#
_symmetry.space_group_name_H-M   'P 1'
#
loop_
_entity.id
_entity.type
_entity.pdbx_description
1 polymer ?
#
loop_
_entity_poly.entity_id
_entity_poly.type
_entity_poly.pdbx_seq_one_letter_code
_entity_poly.pdbx_strand_id
1 'polypeptide(L)'
;MIDSAAMKAELLRAIYAWDRLRFALWRRRFGARLEVGAAVSPNLRFTDLRVESGARFVVGPGYATERRRGNHVWVQSGGALALGPRVWLRTECGPNYVTVAEGARIELGARCLINGAMLHANIGIRMGDDSMIGFGSRVLDSDFHHLDIRTPERSSPVTIGERVWIASDVTVLQGVTIGDDVVIGARAVVTRDVPSGVLALGHPARPVRSLGPRARLPE
;
A
#
# COMPACT_ATOMS: atom_id res chain seq x y z
N MET A 1 15.53 -34.13 -32.94
CA MET A 1 14.41 -33.65 -32.11
C MET A 1 14.91 -32.43 -31.32
N ILE A 2 14.35 -31.28 -31.59
CA ILE A 2 14.69 -30.04 -30.84
C ILE A 2 14.15 -30.22 -29.42
N ASP A 3 15.00 -30.07 -28.42
CA ASP A 3 14.60 -30.18 -27.02
C ASP A 3 13.56 -29.08 -26.70
N SER A 4 12.31 -29.48 -26.58
CA SER A 4 11.15 -28.62 -26.29
C SER A 4 11.33 -27.84 -24.97
N ALA A 5 12.04 -28.43 -23.99
CA ALA A 5 12.30 -27.77 -22.70
C ALA A 5 13.35 -26.66 -22.82
N ALA A 6 14.42 -26.89 -23.59
CA ALA A 6 15.45 -25.92 -23.85
C ALA A 6 14.91 -24.70 -24.63
N MET A 7 14.10 -24.95 -25.66
CA MET A 7 13.44 -23.89 -26.43
C MET A 7 12.46 -23.07 -25.57
N LYS A 8 11.70 -23.71 -24.69
CA LYS A 8 10.79 -23.03 -23.76
C LYS A 8 11.57 -22.16 -22.77
N ALA A 9 12.70 -22.64 -22.26
CA ALA A 9 13.56 -21.90 -21.34
C ALA A 9 14.18 -20.65 -22.03
N GLU A 10 14.63 -20.78 -23.29
CA GLU A 10 15.16 -19.64 -24.06
C GLU A 10 14.09 -18.59 -24.34
N LEU A 11 12.89 -19.04 -24.74
CA LEU A 11 11.76 -18.13 -24.96
C LEU A 11 11.40 -17.34 -23.69
N LEU A 12 11.35 -18.02 -22.55
CA LEU A 12 11.11 -17.35 -21.28
C LEU A 12 12.20 -16.34 -20.91
N ARG A 13 13.47 -16.68 -21.13
CA ARG A 13 14.60 -15.74 -20.92
C ARG A 13 14.46 -14.50 -21.81
N ALA A 14 14.10 -14.67 -23.07
CA ALA A 14 13.90 -13.56 -24.01
C ALA A 14 12.71 -12.68 -23.57
N ILE A 15 11.60 -13.28 -23.13
CA ILE A 15 10.43 -12.53 -22.60
C ILE A 15 10.83 -11.72 -21.36
N TYR A 16 11.55 -12.32 -20.40
CA TYR A 16 12.01 -11.61 -19.21
C TYR A 16 13.02 -10.49 -19.51
N ALA A 17 13.92 -10.71 -20.47
CA ALA A 17 14.85 -9.67 -20.91
C ALA A 17 14.11 -8.49 -21.55
N TRP A 18 13.13 -8.78 -22.41
CA TRP A 18 12.28 -7.78 -23.03
C TRP A 18 11.43 -6.99 -22.01
N ASP A 19 10.86 -7.68 -21.05
CA ASP A 19 10.10 -7.05 -19.97
C ASP A 19 10.97 -6.11 -19.13
N ARG A 20 12.20 -6.50 -18.83
CA ARG A 20 13.17 -5.64 -18.12
C ARG A 20 13.55 -4.39 -18.94
N LEU A 21 13.78 -4.55 -20.25
CA LEU A 21 14.07 -3.40 -21.10
C LEU A 21 12.90 -2.41 -21.14
N ARG A 22 11.67 -2.91 -21.34
CA ARG A 22 10.45 -2.06 -21.33
C ARG A 22 10.26 -1.35 -20.00
N PHE A 23 10.54 -2.02 -18.90
CA PHE A 23 10.51 -1.43 -17.57
C PHE A 23 11.56 -0.33 -17.40
N ALA A 24 12.79 -0.56 -17.85
CA ALA A 24 13.86 0.43 -17.79
C ALA A 24 13.54 1.69 -18.63
N LEU A 25 12.95 1.51 -19.81
CA LEU A 25 12.49 2.62 -20.64
C LEU A 25 11.31 3.37 -20.02
N TRP A 26 10.36 2.65 -19.46
CA TRP A 26 9.18 3.22 -18.79
C TRP A 26 9.57 4.08 -17.59
N ARG A 27 10.48 3.61 -16.73
CA ARG A 27 10.88 4.34 -15.53
C ARG A 27 11.62 5.65 -15.83
N ARG A 28 12.30 5.75 -17.00
CA ARG A 28 12.99 6.99 -17.43
C ARG A 28 12.04 8.20 -17.50
N ARG A 29 10.74 7.98 -17.70
CA ARG A 29 9.73 9.04 -17.77
C ARG A 29 9.58 9.81 -16.46
N PHE A 30 9.97 9.22 -15.36
CA PHE A 30 9.85 9.80 -14.03
C PHE A 30 11.15 10.45 -13.51
N GLY A 31 12.29 10.10 -14.09
CA GLY A 31 13.60 10.62 -13.67
C GLY A 31 13.86 10.34 -12.18
N ALA A 32 14.35 11.34 -11.46
CA ALA A 32 14.64 11.24 -10.03
C ALA A 32 13.40 11.13 -9.13
N ARG A 33 12.20 11.33 -9.67
CA ARG A 33 10.94 11.21 -8.90
C ARG A 33 10.56 9.76 -8.57
N LEU A 34 11.11 8.80 -9.31
CA LEU A 34 10.88 7.36 -9.11
C LEU A 34 12.20 6.65 -8.82
N GLU A 35 12.41 6.28 -7.57
CA GLU A 35 13.53 5.47 -7.12
C GLU A 35 13.09 4.01 -7.01
N VAL A 36 13.86 3.10 -7.60
CA VAL A 36 13.50 1.68 -7.67
C VAL A 36 14.67 0.84 -7.17
N GLY A 37 14.44 0.07 -6.12
CA GLY A 37 15.39 -0.86 -5.54
C GLY A 37 15.71 -2.07 -6.42
N ALA A 38 16.53 -2.97 -5.90
CA ALA A 38 16.87 -4.21 -6.57
C ALA A 38 15.68 -5.19 -6.62
N ALA A 39 15.65 -6.06 -7.62
CA ALA A 39 14.65 -7.13 -7.77
C ALA A 39 13.18 -6.67 -7.73
N VAL A 40 12.91 -5.44 -8.14
CA VAL A 40 11.53 -4.94 -8.27
C VAL A 40 10.88 -5.58 -9.50
N SER A 41 9.64 -6.02 -9.34
CA SER A 41 8.87 -6.61 -10.43
C SER A 41 8.70 -5.64 -11.61
N PRO A 42 9.03 -6.03 -12.84
CA PRO A 42 8.77 -5.23 -14.04
C PRO A 42 7.28 -4.91 -14.23
N ASN A 43 6.41 -5.61 -13.54
CA ASN A 43 4.97 -5.37 -13.58
C ASN A 43 4.56 -4.02 -12.97
N LEU A 44 5.44 -3.36 -12.21
CA LEU A 44 5.22 -1.98 -11.75
C LEU A 44 4.82 -1.04 -12.92
N ARG A 45 5.29 -1.30 -14.15
CA ARG A 45 4.91 -0.52 -15.35
C ARG A 45 3.42 -0.59 -15.73
N PHE A 46 2.67 -1.55 -15.17
CA PHE A 46 1.22 -1.66 -15.37
C PHE A 46 0.41 -0.84 -14.34
N THR A 47 1.10 -0.22 -13.38
CA THR A 47 0.50 0.76 -12.47
C THR A 47 0.14 2.02 -13.26
N ASP A 48 -1.09 2.51 -13.07
CA ASP A 48 -1.44 3.88 -13.47
C ASP A 48 -0.76 4.84 -12.48
N LEU A 49 0.42 5.30 -12.88
CA LEU A 49 1.35 6.03 -12.01
C LEU A 49 1.45 7.49 -12.43
N ARG A 50 1.12 8.38 -11.50
CA ARG A 50 1.31 9.84 -11.62
C ARG A 50 2.20 10.28 -10.47
N VAL A 51 3.37 10.84 -10.79
CA VAL A 51 4.31 11.43 -9.83
C VAL A 51 4.61 12.84 -10.31
N GLU A 52 4.09 13.83 -9.61
CA GLU A 52 4.16 15.23 -10.00
C GLU A 52 5.55 15.85 -9.75
N SER A 53 5.72 17.11 -10.12
CA SER A 53 6.96 17.84 -9.90
C SER A 53 7.26 17.99 -8.40
N GLY A 54 8.51 17.77 -8.00
CA GLY A 54 8.90 17.82 -6.59
C GLY A 54 8.41 16.63 -5.74
N ALA A 55 7.57 15.75 -6.28
CA ALA A 55 7.13 14.54 -5.59
C ALA A 55 8.19 13.44 -5.66
N ARG A 56 8.13 12.48 -4.71
CA ARG A 56 9.05 11.35 -4.64
C ARG A 56 8.29 10.04 -4.43
N PHE A 57 8.58 9.05 -5.23
CA PHE A 57 8.11 7.68 -5.05
C PHE A 57 9.31 6.72 -4.94
N VAL A 58 9.45 6.08 -3.80
CA VAL A 58 10.50 5.10 -3.52
C VAL A 58 9.89 3.71 -3.46
N VAL A 59 10.42 2.79 -4.24
CA VAL A 59 10.00 1.39 -4.26
C VAL A 59 11.16 0.53 -3.78
N GLY A 60 10.99 -0.08 -2.61
CA GLY A 60 11.98 -0.95 -1.99
C GLY A 60 12.28 -2.21 -2.79
N PRO A 61 13.37 -2.91 -2.46
CA PRO A 61 13.75 -4.14 -3.16
C PRO A 61 12.69 -5.23 -2.97
N GLY A 62 12.56 -6.11 -3.98
CA GLY A 62 11.64 -7.24 -3.94
C GLY A 62 10.15 -6.88 -4.05
N TYR A 63 9.81 -5.64 -4.41
CA TYR A 63 8.43 -5.25 -4.65
C TYR A 63 7.75 -6.16 -5.68
N ALA A 64 6.50 -6.56 -5.40
CA ALA A 64 5.69 -7.40 -6.26
C ALA A 64 4.34 -6.77 -6.61
N THR A 65 3.84 -7.07 -7.80
CA THR A 65 2.47 -6.80 -8.24
C THR A 65 2.14 -7.69 -9.43
N GLU A 66 0.85 -7.90 -9.69
CA GLU A 66 0.38 -8.69 -10.82
C GLU A 66 0.58 -7.95 -12.15
N ARG A 67 0.54 -8.72 -13.25
CA ARG A 67 0.58 -8.20 -14.63
C ARG A 67 -0.79 -7.64 -15.06
N ARG A 68 -1.50 -6.98 -14.16
CA ARG A 68 -2.82 -6.38 -14.41
C ARG A 68 -2.78 -4.88 -14.15
N ARG A 69 -3.62 -4.15 -14.87
CA ARG A 69 -3.94 -2.76 -14.51
C ARG A 69 -4.92 -2.80 -13.35
N GLY A 70 -4.57 -2.22 -12.23
CA GLY A 70 -5.41 -2.23 -11.03
C GLY A 70 -4.76 -1.47 -9.88
N ASN A 71 -3.49 -1.09 -10.02
CA ASN A 71 -2.86 -0.16 -9.08
C ASN A 71 -2.91 1.24 -9.68
N HIS A 72 -3.55 2.16 -8.95
CA HIS A 72 -3.61 3.58 -9.25
C HIS A 72 -2.83 4.31 -8.16
N VAL A 73 -1.73 4.93 -8.55
CA VAL A 73 -0.83 5.64 -7.62
C VAL A 73 -0.67 7.07 -8.09
N TRP A 74 -1.08 8.01 -7.25
CA TRP A 74 -0.92 9.43 -7.51
C TRP A 74 -0.17 10.10 -6.36
N VAL A 75 1.01 10.62 -6.65
CA VAL A 75 1.81 11.40 -5.70
C VAL A 75 1.88 12.82 -6.20
N GLN A 76 1.19 13.72 -5.51
CA GLN A 76 1.09 15.13 -5.85
C GLN A 76 2.37 15.88 -5.46
N SER A 77 2.46 17.14 -5.89
CA SER A 77 3.65 17.99 -5.72
C SER A 77 4.16 18.02 -4.30
N GLY A 78 5.45 17.80 -4.11
CA GLY A 78 6.08 17.74 -2.78
C GLY A 78 5.69 16.54 -1.92
N GLY A 79 4.75 15.71 -2.36
CA GLY A 79 4.34 14.49 -1.67
C GLY A 79 5.38 13.37 -1.76
N ALA A 80 5.35 12.43 -0.81
CA ALA A 80 6.27 11.31 -0.79
C ALA A 80 5.54 9.98 -0.52
N LEU A 81 5.80 8.98 -1.37
CA LEU A 81 5.40 7.60 -1.17
C LEU A 81 6.65 6.72 -1.03
N ALA A 82 6.73 5.98 0.07
CA ALA A 82 7.79 5.01 0.28
C ALA A 82 7.21 3.61 0.53
N LEU A 83 7.57 2.68 -0.32
CA LEU A 83 7.27 1.26 -0.15
C LEU A 83 8.54 0.56 0.31
N GLY A 84 8.50 -0.04 1.48
CA GLY A 84 9.60 -0.82 2.05
C GLY A 84 9.93 -2.09 1.24
N PRO A 85 10.92 -2.85 1.69
CA PRO A 85 11.29 -4.11 1.02
C PRO A 85 10.13 -5.10 0.96
N ARG A 86 10.00 -5.79 -0.18
CA ARG A 86 9.02 -6.88 -0.39
C ARG A 86 7.55 -6.47 -0.16
N VAL A 87 7.21 -5.21 -0.37
CA VAL A 87 5.81 -4.78 -0.40
C VAL A 87 5.11 -5.40 -1.60
N TRP A 88 3.89 -5.86 -1.40
CA TRP A 88 3.06 -6.43 -2.45
C TRP A 88 1.75 -5.67 -2.59
N LEU A 89 1.57 -5.02 -3.74
CA LEU A 89 0.29 -4.43 -4.13
C LEU A 89 -0.47 -5.44 -5.00
N ARG A 90 -1.34 -6.24 -4.39
CA ARG A 90 -2.20 -7.24 -5.05
C ARG A 90 -3.46 -6.60 -5.60
N THR A 91 -3.91 -7.12 -6.74
CA THR A 91 -5.12 -6.65 -7.43
C THR A 91 -6.11 -7.78 -7.74
N GLU A 92 -5.93 -8.93 -7.10
CA GLU A 92 -6.80 -10.10 -7.34
C GLU A 92 -8.25 -9.84 -6.96
N CYS A 93 -8.48 -9.16 -5.85
CA CYS A 93 -9.82 -8.85 -5.36
C CYS A 93 -10.37 -7.53 -5.90
N GLY A 94 -9.50 -6.63 -6.34
CA GLY A 94 -9.89 -5.32 -6.85
C GLY A 94 -8.73 -4.35 -6.96
N PRO A 95 -8.97 -3.13 -7.46
CA PRO A 95 -7.93 -2.13 -7.63
C PRO A 95 -7.46 -1.56 -6.30
N ASN A 96 -6.16 -1.22 -6.23
CA ASN A 96 -5.62 -0.36 -5.19
C ASN A 96 -5.61 1.09 -5.64
N TYR A 97 -5.99 1.98 -4.74
CA TYR A 97 -5.89 3.43 -4.92
C TYR A 97 -4.97 4.00 -3.84
N VAL A 98 -3.84 4.54 -4.24
CA VAL A 98 -2.88 5.19 -3.33
C VAL A 98 -2.72 6.64 -3.76
N THR A 99 -3.24 7.56 -2.96
CA THR A 99 -3.15 9.00 -3.23
C THR A 99 -2.38 9.67 -2.10
N VAL A 100 -1.35 10.39 -2.48
CA VAL A 100 -0.55 11.22 -1.58
C VAL A 100 -0.75 12.66 -2.00
N ALA A 101 -1.43 13.45 -1.20
CA ALA A 101 -1.70 14.86 -1.48
C ALA A 101 -0.41 15.70 -1.41
N GLU A 102 -0.53 16.97 -1.75
CA GLU A 102 0.60 17.92 -1.75
C GLU A 102 1.27 17.97 -0.39
N GLY A 103 2.59 17.74 -0.36
CA GLY A 103 3.39 17.72 0.87
C GLY A 103 3.16 16.56 1.82
N ALA A 104 2.15 15.70 1.57
CA ALA A 104 1.81 14.55 2.42
C ALA A 104 2.79 13.38 2.25
N ARG A 105 2.64 12.37 3.13
CA ARG A 105 3.51 11.19 3.10
C ARG A 105 2.73 9.90 3.32
N ILE A 106 3.07 8.85 2.55
CA ILE A 106 2.68 7.47 2.85
C ILE A 106 3.96 6.63 2.95
N GLU A 107 4.09 5.92 4.06
CA GLU A 107 5.22 5.02 4.32
C GLU A 107 4.68 3.63 4.67
N LEU A 108 5.00 2.64 3.84
CA LEU A 108 4.71 1.23 4.11
C LEU A 108 6.02 0.52 4.47
N GLY A 109 6.04 -0.16 5.59
CA GLY A 109 7.16 -0.97 6.04
C GLY A 109 7.45 -2.18 5.14
N ALA A 110 8.37 -3.02 5.59
CA ALA A 110 8.75 -4.22 4.85
C ALA A 110 7.63 -5.27 4.85
N ARG A 111 7.52 -6.06 3.78
CA ARG A 111 6.57 -7.19 3.64
C ARG A 111 5.10 -6.81 3.83
N CYS A 112 4.74 -5.54 3.65
CA CYS A 112 3.35 -5.14 3.67
C CYS A 112 2.60 -5.66 2.46
N LEU A 113 1.33 -6.01 2.66
CA LEU A 113 0.44 -6.47 1.61
C LEU A 113 -0.80 -5.59 1.54
N ILE A 114 -1.06 -5.01 0.38
CA ILE A 114 -2.28 -4.25 0.11
C ILE A 114 -3.05 -4.98 -1.00
N ASN A 115 -4.30 -5.33 -0.77
CA ASN A 115 -5.09 -6.11 -1.73
C ASN A 115 -6.45 -5.46 -1.97
N GLY A 116 -6.53 -4.63 -3.01
CA GLY A 116 -7.78 -3.98 -3.40
C GLY A 116 -8.27 -2.92 -2.40
N ALA A 117 -7.39 -2.10 -1.87
CA ALA A 117 -7.69 -1.10 -0.85
C ALA A 117 -7.38 0.33 -1.29
N MET A 118 -7.90 1.30 -0.54
CA MET A 118 -7.64 2.73 -0.73
C MET A 118 -6.83 3.29 0.44
N LEU A 119 -5.72 3.95 0.14
CA LEU A 119 -4.95 4.77 1.05
C LEU A 119 -4.92 6.20 0.51
N HIS A 120 -5.43 7.16 1.28
CA HIS A 120 -5.42 8.57 0.90
C HIS A 120 -4.87 9.41 2.03
N ALA A 121 -3.74 10.07 1.80
CA ALA A 121 -3.08 10.92 2.77
C ALA A 121 -3.09 12.38 2.34
N ASN A 122 -3.62 13.24 3.23
CA ASN A 122 -3.48 14.69 3.18
C ASN A 122 -2.33 15.18 4.10
N ILE A 123 -2.00 14.41 5.14
CA ILE A 123 -0.90 14.64 6.07
C ILE A 123 0.06 13.45 6.03
N GLY A 124 -0.43 12.26 6.47
CA GLY A 124 0.41 11.09 6.48
C GLY A 124 -0.25 9.80 6.91
N ILE A 125 0.16 8.71 6.28
CA ILE A 125 -0.18 7.35 6.67
C ILE A 125 1.12 6.58 6.83
N ARG A 126 1.31 5.98 8.00
CA ARG A 126 2.43 5.08 8.27
C ARG A 126 1.93 3.68 8.61
N MET A 127 2.55 2.68 8.04
CA MET A 127 2.22 1.27 8.28
C MET A 127 3.51 0.48 8.55
N GLY A 128 3.56 -0.20 9.68
CA GLY A 128 4.69 -1.01 10.11
C GLY A 128 4.83 -2.32 9.31
N ASP A 129 5.94 -2.99 9.55
CA ASP A 129 6.32 -4.23 8.86
C ASP A 129 5.27 -5.35 9.03
N ASP A 130 5.24 -6.26 8.06
CA ASP A 130 4.40 -7.48 8.11
C ASP A 130 2.89 -7.22 8.25
N SER A 131 2.42 -6.03 7.91
CA SER A 131 1.02 -5.65 8.03
C SER A 131 0.27 -5.77 6.70
N MET A 132 -1.03 -6.05 6.77
CA MET A 132 -1.84 -6.26 5.59
C MET A 132 -3.18 -5.53 5.64
N ILE A 133 -3.63 -5.04 4.46
CA ILE A 133 -4.92 -4.40 4.28
C ILE A 133 -5.71 -5.18 3.23
N GLY A 134 -6.89 -5.66 3.64
CA GLY A 134 -7.80 -6.44 2.82
C GLY A 134 -8.66 -5.60 1.90
N PHE A 135 -9.32 -6.31 0.98
CA PHE A 135 -10.17 -5.77 -0.08
C PHE A 135 -11.25 -4.81 0.44
N GLY A 136 -11.48 -3.74 -0.30
CA GLY A 136 -12.53 -2.76 0.00
C GLY A 136 -12.22 -1.82 1.17
N SER A 137 -11.10 -2.04 1.89
CA SER A 137 -10.73 -1.23 3.04
C SER A 137 -10.22 0.15 2.63
N ARG A 138 -10.43 1.13 3.51
CA ARG A 138 -10.01 2.52 3.34
C ARG A 138 -9.24 2.99 4.54
N VAL A 139 -8.10 3.63 4.31
CA VAL A 139 -7.32 4.34 5.33
C VAL A 139 -7.26 5.80 4.92
N LEU A 140 -7.86 6.67 5.74
CA LEU A 140 -8.11 8.06 5.43
C LEU A 140 -7.62 8.92 6.60
N ASP A 141 -6.76 9.88 6.32
CA ASP A 141 -6.20 10.78 7.33
C ASP A 141 -6.85 12.18 7.34
N SER A 142 -7.98 12.32 6.66
CA SER A 142 -8.70 13.58 6.51
C SER A 142 -10.21 13.35 6.46
N ASP A 143 -10.97 14.40 6.85
CA ASP A 143 -12.40 14.52 6.59
C ASP A 143 -12.69 14.89 5.13
N PHE A 144 -11.72 15.41 4.38
CA PHE A 144 -11.77 15.91 2.99
C PHE A 144 -12.71 17.09 2.73
N HIS A 145 -13.59 17.43 3.65
CA HIS A 145 -14.55 18.50 3.54
C HIS A 145 -14.84 19.13 4.89
N HIS A 146 -15.29 20.38 4.87
CA HIS A 146 -15.86 21.01 6.05
C HIS A 146 -17.14 20.28 6.46
N LEU A 147 -17.30 20.01 7.76
CA LEU A 147 -18.56 19.44 8.28
C LEU A 147 -19.70 20.47 8.24
N ASP A 148 -19.38 21.72 8.52
CA ASP A 148 -20.24 22.88 8.40
C ASP A 148 -19.41 24.16 8.29
N ILE A 149 -20.07 25.33 8.22
CA ILE A 149 -19.40 26.63 8.11
C ILE A 149 -18.50 27.01 9.29
N ARG A 150 -18.61 26.32 10.43
CA ARG A 150 -17.85 26.57 11.66
C ARG A 150 -16.84 25.47 11.96
N THR A 151 -16.99 24.33 11.31
CA THR A 151 -16.14 23.16 11.53
C THR A 151 -15.33 22.89 10.28
N PRO A 152 -14.10 23.45 10.21
CA PRO A 152 -13.23 23.26 9.05
C PRO A 152 -12.84 21.79 8.89
N GLU A 153 -12.40 21.46 7.68
CA GLU A 153 -11.74 20.18 7.41
C GLU A 153 -10.63 19.92 8.41
N ARG A 154 -10.58 18.70 8.93
CA ARG A 154 -9.50 18.25 9.80
C ARG A 154 -8.77 17.10 9.13
N SER A 155 -7.46 17.16 9.28
CA SER A 155 -6.56 16.08 8.86
C SER A 155 -5.62 15.75 10.01
N SER A 156 -5.45 14.47 10.28
CA SER A 156 -4.54 13.98 11.30
C SER A 156 -3.94 12.65 10.86
N PRO A 157 -2.62 12.44 11.01
CA PRO A 157 -1.97 11.26 10.45
C PRO A 157 -2.53 9.98 11.06
N VAL A 158 -2.52 8.91 10.26
CA VAL A 158 -2.88 7.55 10.68
C VAL A 158 -1.60 6.74 10.84
N THR A 159 -1.48 6.05 11.99
CA THR A 159 -0.38 5.13 12.26
C THR A 159 -0.91 3.71 12.44
N ILE A 160 -0.36 2.77 11.69
CA ILE A 160 -0.64 1.34 11.78
C ILE A 160 0.68 0.66 12.18
N GLY A 161 0.64 -0.10 13.26
CA GLY A 161 1.79 -0.84 13.79
C GLY A 161 2.25 -2.00 12.91
N GLU A 162 3.09 -2.85 13.48
CA GLU A 162 3.61 -4.05 12.83
C GLU A 162 2.64 -5.23 12.98
N ARG A 163 2.67 -6.17 12.02
CA ARG A 163 1.86 -7.40 12.04
C ARG A 163 0.37 -7.16 12.23
N VAL A 164 -0.11 -6.03 11.75
CA VAL A 164 -1.53 -5.68 11.77
C VAL A 164 -2.26 -6.33 10.61
N TRP A 165 -3.42 -6.89 10.87
CA TRP A 165 -4.34 -7.35 9.83
C TRP A 165 -5.62 -6.53 9.83
N ILE A 166 -5.75 -5.67 8.85
CA ILE A 166 -7.00 -4.99 8.52
C ILE A 166 -7.73 -5.89 7.53
N ALA A 167 -8.86 -6.47 7.95
CA ALA A 167 -9.67 -7.36 7.12
C ALA A 167 -10.38 -6.60 5.99
N SER A 168 -11.37 -7.22 5.33
CA SER A 168 -12.07 -6.60 4.20
C SER A 168 -13.09 -5.54 4.67
N ASP A 169 -13.31 -4.53 3.82
CA ASP A 169 -14.33 -3.47 3.99
C ASP A 169 -14.18 -2.65 5.29
N VAL A 170 -12.97 -2.56 5.83
CA VAL A 170 -12.68 -1.75 7.02
C VAL A 170 -12.46 -0.29 6.62
N THR A 171 -12.94 0.63 7.45
CA THR A 171 -12.59 2.06 7.33
C THR A 171 -11.81 2.51 8.56
N VAL A 172 -10.61 3.03 8.34
CA VAL A 172 -9.78 3.68 9.38
C VAL A 172 -9.83 5.18 9.14
N LEU A 173 -10.27 5.91 10.17
CA LEU A 173 -10.42 7.37 10.11
C LEU A 173 -9.17 8.09 10.61
N GLN A 174 -9.13 9.38 10.33
CA GLN A 174 -8.04 10.28 10.68
C GLN A 174 -7.64 10.22 12.16
N GLY A 175 -6.37 10.44 12.44
CA GLY A 175 -5.79 10.53 13.78
C GLY A 175 -5.71 9.21 14.54
N VAL A 176 -6.11 8.08 13.92
CA VAL A 176 -6.11 6.77 14.57
C VAL A 176 -4.71 6.18 14.61
N THR A 177 -4.34 5.67 15.79
CA THR A 177 -3.20 4.77 15.98
C THR A 177 -3.68 3.35 16.24
N ILE A 178 -3.26 2.40 15.41
CA ILE A 178 -3.45 0.96 15.60
C ILE A 178 -2.12 0.38 16.06
N GLY A 179 -2.10 -0.24 17.24
CA GLY A 179 -0.89 -0.86 17.80
C GLY A 179 -0.46 -2.13 17.04
N ASP A 180 0.62 -2.75 17.50
CA ASP A 180 1.16 -3.97 16.91
C ASP A 180 0.29 -5.19 17.20
N ASP A 181 0.41 -6.23 16.36
CA ASP A 181 -0.27 -7.52 16.55
C ASP A 181 -1.81 -7.41 16.63
N VAL A 182 -2.40 -6.43 15.97
CA VAL A 182 -3.84 -6.18 15.96
C VAL A 182 -4.51 -6.84 14.75
N VAL A 183 -5.73 -7.33 14.98
CA VAL A 183 -6.66 -7.71 13.91
C VAL A 183 -7.87 -6.78 13.97
N ILE A 184 -8.17 -6.09 12.87
CA ILE A 184 -9.41 -5.36 12.68
C ILE A 184 -10.33 -6.24 11.83
N GLY A 185 -11.46 -6.66 12.40
CA GLY A 185 -12.40 -7.53 11.71
C GLY A 185 -13.15 -6.83 10.59
N ALA A 186 -13.65 -7.64 9.66
CA ALA A 186 -14.30 -7.15 8.45
C ALA A 186 -15.48 -6.19 8.78
N ARG A 187 -15.64 -5.17 7.93
CA ARG A 187 -16.68 -4.12 8.04
C ARG A 187 -16.61 -3.27 9.30
N ALA A 188 -15.48 -3.29 10.02
CA ALA A 188 -15.28 -2.40 11.16
C ALA A 188 -15.01 -0.96 10.71
N VAL A 189 -15.41 -0.01 11.56
CA VAL A 189 -15.03 1.41 11.41
C VAL A 189 -14.20 1.83 12.61
N VAL A 190 -12.92 2.10 12.37
CA VAL A 190 -11.96 2.47 13.41
C VAL A 190 -11.96 3.99 13.55
N THR A 191 -12.51 4.47 14.66
CA THR A 191 -12.70 5.90 14.96
C THR A 191 -11.85 6.38 16.14
N ARG A 192 -11.08 5.49 16.76
CA ARG A 192 -10.22 5.75 17.93
C ARG A 192 -9.07 4.76 17.94
N ASP A 193 -8.03 5.07 18.68
CA ASP A 193 -6.88 4.21 18.86
C ASP A 193 -7.26 2.80 19.30
N VAL A 194 -6.50 1.83 18.78
CA VAL A 194 -6.65 0.41 19.09
C VAL A 194 -5.33 -0.06 19.73
N PRO A 195 -5.35 -0.54 20.98
CA PRO A 195 -4.15 -1.01 21.66
C PRO A 195 -3.57 -2.26 20.98
N SER A 196 -2.28 -2.53 21.18
CA SER A 196 -1.59 -3.70 20.64
C SER A 196 -2.21 -5.02 21.17
N GLY A 197 -2.06 -6.09 20.38
CA GLY A 197 -2.38 -7.45 20.78
C GLY A 197 -3.87 -7.70 20.95
N VAL A 198 -4.74 -7.11 20.13
CA VAL A 198 -6.20 -7.31 20.25
C VAL A 198 -6.87 -7.60 18.91
N LEU A 199 -7.99 -8.30 18.98
CA LEU A 199 -9.02 -8.32 17.95
C LEU A 199 -10.02 -7.20 18.24
N ALA A 200 -10.18 -6.29 17.28
CA ALA A 200 -11.19 -5.22 17.34
C ALA A 200 -12.26 -5.42 16.27
N LEU A 201 -13.51 -5.31 16.63
CA LEU A 201 -14.68 -5.51 15.75
C LEU A 201 -15.69 -4.38 15.92
N GLY A 202 -16.52 -4.21 14.92
CA GLY A 202 -17.74 -3.42 14.99
C GLY A 202 -17.67 -2.02 14.40
N HIS A 203 -18.77 -1.30 14.51
CA HIS A 203 -19.00 0.04 13.98
C HIS A 203 -19.65 0.91 15.07
N PRO A 204 -18.86 1.64 15.86
CA PRO A 204 -17.39 1.78 15.84
C PRO A 204 -16.65 0.54 16.36
N ALA A 205 -15.44 0.32 15.88
CA ALA A 205 -14.58 -0.79 16.29
C ALA A 205 -14.24 -0.70 17.79
N ARG A 206 -14.28 -1.86 18.46
CA ARG A 206 -13.91 -2.00 19.87
C ARG A 206 -13.08 -3.27 20.06
N PRO A 207 -12.08 -3.26 20.94
CA PRO A 207 -11.40 -4.47 21.36
C PRO A 207 -12.40 -5.48 21.96
N VAL A 208 -12.38 -6.71 21.48
CA VAL A 208 -13.28 -7.79 21.92
C VAL A 208 -12.53 -9.00 22.48
N ARG A 209 -11.26 -9.15 22.15
CA ARG A 209 -10.42 -10.26 22.60
C ARG A 209 -8.95 -9.89 22.52
N SER A 210 -8.16 -10.32 23.50
CA SER A 210 -6.69 -10.28 23.43
C SER A 210 -6.17 -11.33 22.45
N LEU A 211 -5.09 -11.00 21.75
CA LEU A 211 -4.36 -11.86 20.85
C LEU A 211 -2.92 -12.00 21.33
N GLY A 212 -2.30 -13.14 21.05
CA GLY A 212 -0.84 -13.29 21.13
C GLY A 212 -0.13 -12.64 19.93
N PRO A 213 1.22 -12.65 19.94
CA PRO A 213 2.01 -12.15 18.81
C PRO A 213 1.60 -12.81 17.50
N ARG A 214 1.48 -12.03 16.45
CA ARG A 214 1.11 -12.53 15.14
C ARG A 214 2.35 -12.98 14.35
N ALA A 215 2.17 -13.94 13.47
CA ALA A 215 3.22 -14.38 12.57
C ALA A 215 3.58 -13.28 11.57
N ARG A 216 4.84 -13.25 11.14
CA ARG A 216 5.28 -12.46 9.99
C ARG A 216 4.62 -12.98 8.72
N LEU A 217 4.44 -12.10 7.74
CA LEU A 217 4.00 -12.52 6.42
C LEU A 217 5.08 -13.40 5.76
N PRO A 218 4.67 -14.41 4.97
CA PRO A 218 5.62 -15.26 4.26
C PRO A 218 6.59 -14.44 3.40
N GLU A 219 7.81 -14.96 3.27
CA GLU A 219 8.86 -14.39 2.42
C GLU A 219 8.56 -14.52 0.93
#